data_931906a0cce661833ab7d766f11be06b
#
_entry.id   931906a0cce661833ab7d766f11be06b
#
_cell.length_a   1.000
_cell.length_b   1.000
_cell.length_c   1.000
_cell.angle_alpha   90.00
_cell.angle_beta   90.00
_cell.angle_gamma   90.00
#
_symmetry.space_group_name_H-M   'P 1'
#
loop_
_entity.id
_entity.type
_entity.pdbx_description
1 polymer ?
#
loop_
_entity_poly.entity_id
_entity_poly.type
_entity_poly.pdbx_seq_one_letter_code
_entity_poly.pdbx_strand_id
1 'polypeptide(L)'
;MEYRGRLLRWFVPALVTSVILFPSLCAFAGGVNHEPLGAEAFLTGILPPPGFYIKEYLNYYTADKLKNDSGRTLNLARDGTELDKLEVYASATRFLYISPVKILGGSLGAQTIVPWVRTRLKLDALAPGGPSEMGEHRNAIGDITFGPNLSWHSPNGLFHAASGLDITAPTSPWNKRHLVNIGTNVWSFSPVFAATAFLPWHPNLSAGIKMDYSFNTRNDDFIISPSIAAKIGNMSLTGLKTHLSPGQEFHFDYGIEYALTQTGATHQFRVGAFGYFYQQTTDDKTGEGRVKHDLGRVFAVGPGVWWTYKKWVVEAHTAFETAVRNRPQGINTYLTIIHAF
;
A
#
# COMPACT_ATOMS: atom_id res chain seq x y z
N MET A 1 7.79 -73.88 -38.11
CA MET A 1 8.83 -73.34 -37.23
C MET A 1 8.70 -71.83 -37.27
N GLU A 2 8.17 -71.31 -36.17
CA GLU A 2 7.87 -69.87 -35.98
C GLU A 2 9.13 -69.07 -35.65
N TYR A 3 9.32 -67.94 -36.31
CA TYR A 3 10.24 -66.90 -35.88
C TYR A 3 9.44 -65.69 -35.38
N ARG A 4 9.40 -65.53 -34.08
CA ARG A 4 8.84 -64.33 -33.43
C ARG A 4 9.91 -63.21 -33.45
N GLY A 5 9.68 -62.17 -34.25
CA GLY A 5 10.43 -60.89 -34.18
C GLY A 5 9.94 -60.00 -33.05
N ARG A 6 10.82 -59.72 -32.08
CA ARG A 6 10.59 -58.71 -31.03
C ARG A 6 10.87 -57.31 -31.60
N LEU A 7 9.81 -56.52 -31.76
CA LEU A 7 9.93 -55.07 -31.97
C LEU A 7 10.36 -54.37 -30.67
N LEU A 8 11.57 -53.86 -30.66
CA LEU A 8 12.14 -53.01 -29.61
C LEU A 8 11.51 -51.61 -29.77
N ARG A 9 10.55 -51.27 -28.92
CA ARG A 9 10.04 -49.89 -28.81
C ARG A 9 11.05 -49.04 -28.06
N TRP A 10 11.67 -48.10 -28.73
CA TRP A 10 12.44 -47.03 -28.15
C TRP A 10 11.51 -46.04 -27.48
N PHE A 11 11.42 -46.06 -26.16
CA PHE A 11 10.87 -44.97 -25.38
C PHE A 11 11.92 -43.85 -25.34
N VAL A 12 11.69 -42.78 -26.06
CA VAL A 12 12.36 -41.49 -25.86
C VAL A 12 11.66 -40.81 -24.67
N PRO A 13 12.33 -40.60 -23.53
CA PRO A 13 11.75 -39.77 -22.50
C PRO A 13 11.75 -38.33 -23.01
N ALA A 14 10.55 -37.80 -23.27
CA ALA A 14 10.37 -36.37 -23.47
C ALA A 14 10.73 -35.65 -22.15
N LEU A 15 11.89 -35.01 -22.15
CA LEU A 15 12.32 -34.12 -21.08
C LEU A 15 11.40 -32.91 -21.10
N VAL A 16 10.31 -32.96 -20.34
CA VAL A 16 9.46 -31.80 -20.08
C VAL A 16 10.28 -30.90 -19.15
N THR A 17 10.95 -29.93 -19.73
CA THR A 17 11.57 -28.84 -18.98
C THR A 17 10.44 -27.94 -18.45
N SER A 18 9.96 -28.25 -17.25
CA SER A 18 8.99 -27.40 -16.55
C SER A 18 9.71 -26.11 -16.16
N VAL A 19 9.56 -25.08 -16.96
CA VAL A 19 9.95 -23.72 -16.60
C VAL A 19 8.99 -23.28 -15.49
N ILE A 20 9.46 -23.32 -14.27
CA ILE A 20 8.72 -22.79 -13.12
C ILE A 20 8.76 -21.27 -13.21
N LEU A 21 7.70 -20.68 -13.75
CA LEU A 21 7.48 -19.24 -13.76
C LEU A 21 6.96 -18.83 -12.38
N PHE A 22 7.82 -18.23 -11.57
CA PHE A 22 7.46 -17.74 -10.24
C PHE A 22 6.53 -16.53 -10.34
N PRO A 23 5.42 -16.51 -9.58
CA PRO A 23 4.52 -15.35 -9.55
C PRO A 23 5.19 -14.18 -8.81
N SER A 24 5.15 -12.99 -9.38
CA SER A 24 5.47 -11.77 -8.63
C SER A 24 4.43 -11.52 -7.52
N LEU A 25 4.84 -10.99 -6.37
CA LEU A 25 3.94 -10.73 -5.24
C LEU A 25 2.87 -9.69 -5.56
N CYS A 26 3.11 -8.81 -6.54
CA CYS A 26 2.05 -7.97 -7.13
C CYS A 26 0.87 -8.78 -7.69
N ALA A 27 1.07 -10.08 -7.96
CA ALA A 27 0.03 -11.01 -8.39
C ALA A 27 -0.78 -11.63 -7.22
N PHE A 28 -0.36 -11.42 -5.98
CA PHE A 28 -1.04 -11.89 -4.77
C PHE A 28 -1.66 -10.76 -3.95
N ALA A 29 -1.25 -9.50 -4.18
CA ALA A 29 -1.85 -8.34 -3.54
C ALA A 29 -2.75 -7.65 -4.56
N GLY A 30 -4.06 -7.75 -4.40
CA GLY A 30 -4.98 -6.96 -5.20
C GLY A 30 -4.67 -5.48 -5.08
N GLY A 31 -4.57 -4.77 -6.23
CA GLY A 31 -4.27 -3.36 -6.32
C GLY A 31 -2.77 -3.02 -6.34
N VAL A 32 -2.45 -1.79 -6.72
CA VAL A 32 -1.07 -1.26 -6.75
C VAL A 32 -0.66 -0.55 -5.46
N ASN A 33 -1.63 -0.05 -4.69
CA ASN A 33 -1.46 0.52 -3.36
C ASN A 33 -0.33 1.56 -3.28
N HIS A 34 -0.43 2.61 -4.10
CA HIS A 34 0.51 3.74 -4.04
C HIS A 34 0.36 4.57 -2.76
N GLU A 35 -0.85 4.69 -2.22
CA GLU A 35 -1.08 5.40 -0.97
C GLU A 35 -0.57 4.56 0.21
N PRO A 36 0.29 5.14 1.07
CA PRO A 36 0.81 4.43 2.23
C PRO A 36 -0.28 4.32 3.31
N LEU A 37 -0.82 3.11 3.49
CA LEU A 37 -1.92 2.83 4.43
C LEU A 37 -1.54 3.21 5.86
N GLY A 38 -2.36 4.07 6.49
CA GLY A 38 -2.18 4.49 7.87
C GLY A 38 -1.09 5.54 8.08
N ALA A 39 -0.58 6.18 7.06
CA ALA A 39 0.46 7.21 7.21
C ALA A 39 -0.03 8.49 7.89
N GLU A 40 -1.33 8.79 7.81
CA GLU A 40 -1.93 9.98 8.39
C GLU A 40 -2.80 9.60 9.60
N ALA A 41 -2.32 9.92 10.82
CA ALA A 41 -2.97 9.53 12.06
C ALA A 41 -3.59 10.73 12.80
N PHE A 42 -2.78 11.66 13.27
CA PHE A 42 -3.23 12.77 14.10
C PHE A 42 -3.56 14.00 13.29
N LEU A 43 -4.64 14.70 13.65
CA LEU A 43 -5.02 16.02 13.11
C LEU A 43 -5.02 16.06 11.58
N THR A 44 -5.46 14.99 10.96
CA THR A 44 -5.29 14.64 9.54
C THR A 44 -5.75 15.73 8.55
N GLY A 45 -6.83 16.47 8.87
CA GLY A 45 -7.37 17.56 8.04
C GLY A 45 -6.74 18.93 8.32
N ILE A 46 -5.77 19.03 9.21
CA ILE A 46 -5.15 20.29 9.61
C ILE A 46 -3.83 20.48 8.88
N LEU A 47 -3.85 21.25 7.78
CA LEU A 47 -2.61 21.74 7.19
C LEU A 47 -2.10 22.97 7.97
N PRO A 48 -0.77 23.14 8.09
CA PRO A 48 -0.19 24.23 8.84
C PRO A 48 -0.40 25.61 8.15
N PRO A 49 -0.14 26.73 8.86
CA PRO A 49 -0.11 28.08 8.27
C PRO A 49 0.83 28.20 7.06
N PRO A 50 0.75 29.31 6.30
CA PRO A 50 1.71 29.57 5.20
C PRO A 50 3.16 29.43 5.67
N GLY A 51 3.95 28.64 4.93
CA GLY A 51 5.34 28.31 5.27
C GLY A 51 5.82 27.06 4.55
N PHE A 52 7.04 26.65 4.88
CA PHE A 52 7.66 25.45 4.39
C PHE A 52 7.83 24.42 5.53
N TYR A 53 7.51 23.18 5.23
CA TYR A 53 7.48 22.08 6.22
C TYR A 53 8.12 20.84 5.64
N ILE A 54 8.83 20.09 6.46
CA ILE A 54 9.32 18.76 6.16
C ILE A 54 8.63 17.79 7.13
N LYS A 55 8.04 16.74 6.59
CA LYS A 55 7.47 15.63 7.34
C LYS A 55 8.17 14.35 6.92
N GLU A 56 8.80 13.68 7.86
CA GLU A 56 9.48 12.40 7.65
C GLU A 56 8.62 11.28 8.24
N TYR A 57 8.35 10.27 7.44
CA TYR A 57 7.65 9.06 7.84
C TYR A 57 8.63 7.91 7.89
N LEU A 58 8.82 7.31 9.04
CA LEU A 58 9.52 6.04 9.20
C LEU A 58 8.48 4.95 9.41
N ASN A 59 8.43 4.00 8.50
CA ASN A 59 7.44 2.93 8.51
C ASN A 59 8.11 1.56 8.65
N TYR A 60 7.52 0.71 9.47
CA TYR A 60 7.81 -0.71 9.55
C TYR A 60 6.52 -1.51 9.45
N TYR A 61 6.43 -2.33 8.39
CA TYR A 61 5.35 -3.28 8.19
C TYR A 61 5.89 -4.71 8.25
N THR A 62 5.18 -5.59 8.94
CA THR A 62 5.50 -7.02 8.99
C THR A 62 4.25 -7.88 8.91
N ALA A 63 4.30 -8.94 8.09
CA ALA A 63 3.22 -9.91 7.92
C ALA A 63 3.77 -11.33 7.79
N ASP A 64 3.03 -12.29 8.31
CA ASP A 64 3.28 -13.74 8.25
C ASP A 64 2.07 -14.53 7.69
N LYS A 65 1.05 -13.83 7.20
CA LYS A 65 -0.17 -14.43 6.66
C LYS A 65 -0.52 -13.78 5.33
N LEU A 66 -0.79 -14.60 4.32
CA LEU A 66 -1.38 -14.17 3.06
C LEU A 66 -2.83 -14.64 2.99
N LYS A 67 -3.77 -13.71 2.77
CA LYS A 67 -5.20 -13.99 2.71
C LYS A 67 -5.67 -14.13 1.27
N ASN A 68 -6.61 -15.06 1.04
CA ASN A 68 -7.31 -15.20 -0.23
C ASN A 68 -8.59 -14.35 -0.31
N ASP A 69 -9.35 -14.48 -1.37
CA ASP A 69 -10.60 -13.75 -1.62
C ASP A 69 -11.67 -13.93 -0.52
N SER A 70 -11.73 -15.08 0.13
CA SER A 70 -12.64 -15.33 1.26
C SER A 70 -12.09 -14.88 2.61
N GLY A 71 -10.88 -14.31 2.67
CA GLY A 71 -10.20 -13.90 3.91
C GLY A 71 -9.54 -15.05 4.67
N ARG A 72 -9.50 -16.26 4.09
CA ARG A 72 -8.81 -17.41 4.66
C ARG A 72 -7.30 -17.30 4.44
N THR A 73 -6.51 -17.68 5.45
CA THR A 73 -5.04 -17.74 5.29
C THR A 73 -4.67 -18.83 4.31
N LEU A 74 -3.80 -18.52 3.35
CA LEU A 74 -3.19 -19.51 2.46
C LEU A 74 -2.25 -20.41 3.26
N ASN A 75 -2.21 -21.69 2.89
CA ASN A 75 -1.38 -22.70 3.52
C ASN A 75 -0.73 -23.58 2.47
N LEU A 76 0.56 -23.92 2.66
CA LEU A 76 1.36 -24.65 1.68
C LEU A 76 0.73 -25.97 1.26
N ALA A 77 0.26 -26.77 2.21
CA ALA A 77 -0.27 -28.11 1.94
C ALA A 77 -1.58 -28.11 1.13
N ARG A 78 -2.41 -27.06 1.28
CA ARG A 78 -3.74 -26.99 0.65
C ARG A 78 -3.72 -26.10 -0.60
N ASP A 79 -3.00 -24.98 -0.55
CA ASP A 79 -3.07 -23.91 -1.56
C ASP A 79 -1.80 -23.86 -2.41
N GLY A 80 -0.81 -24.70 -2.10
CA GLY A 80 0.47 -24.77 -2.81
C GLY A 80 1.42 -23.62 -2.54
N THR A 81 1.03 -22.67 -1.68
CA THR A 81 1.88 -21.55 -1.26
C THR A 81 1.49 -21.04 0.12
N GLU A 82 2.48 -20.53 0.85
CA GLU A 82 2.34 -19.93 2.18
C GLU A 82 3.29 -18.74 2.31
N LEU A 83 2.86 -17.67 2.99
CA LEU A 83 3.74 -16.56 3.34
C LEU A 83 4.48 -16.92 4.64
N ASP A 84 5.78 -17.10 4.55
CA ASP A 84 6.64 -17.23 5.73
C ASP A 84 6.86 -15.85 6.36
N LYS A 85 7.33 -14.87 5.56
CA LYS A 85 7.61 -13.54 6.07
C LYS A 85 7.56 -12.47 4.98
N LEU A 86 6.91 -11.36 5.30
CA LEU A 86 7.03 -10.10 4.58
C LEU A 86 7.46 -9.01 5.57
N GLU A 87 8.53 -8.31 5.26
CA GLU A 87 9.00 -7.14 6.00
C GLU A 87 9.21 -5.98 5.04
N VAL A 88 8.67 -4.81 5.41
CA VAL A 88 8.86 -3.56 4.67
C VAL A 88 9.36 -2.50 5.63
N TYR A 89 10.48 -1.87 5.30
CA TYR A 89 11.00 -0.67 5.94
C TYR A 89 10.91 0.45 4.92
N ALA A 90 10.27 1.54 5.28
CA ALA A 90 10.20 2.72 4.43
C ALA A 90 10.58 3.98 5.22
N SER A 91 11.26 4.89 4.53
CA SER A 91 11.53 6.26 4.96
C SER A 91 11.00 7.16 3.85
N ALA A 92 10.02 8.00 4.13
CA ALA A 92 9.43 8.87 3.13
C ALA A 92 9.48 10.32 3.61
N THR A 93 10.18 11.16 2.85
CA THR A 93 10.27 12.59 3.13
C THR A 93 9.22 13.33 2.32
N ARG A 94 8.30 14.01 3.01
CA ARG A 94 7.31 14.91 2.41
C ARG A 94 7.78 16.35 2.57
N PHE A 95 7.97 17.03 1.47
CA PHE A 95 8.16 18.47 1.37
C PHE A 95 6.80 19.12 1.13
N LEU A 96 6.39 20.01 2.03
CA LEU A 96 5.11 20.70 1.96
C LEU A 96 5.34 22.20 1.99
N TYR A 97 4.78 22.90 1.01
CA TYR A 97 4.72 24.35 0.97
C TYR A 97 3.28 24.82 1.02
N ILE A 98 2.95 25.69 1.96
CA ILE A 98 1.65 26.37 2.04
C ILE A 98 1.88 27.83 1.67
N SER A 99 1.22 28.27 0.63
CA SER A 99 1.28 29.64 0.12
C SER A 99 0.35 30.57 0.95
N PRO A 100 0.68 31.88 1.05
CA PRO A 100 -0.26 32.88 1.56
C PRO A 100 -1.45 33.15 0.58
N VAL A 101 -1.35 32.66 -0.65
CA VAL A 101 -2.41 32.81 -1.67
C VAL A 101 -3.62 31.94 -1.28
N LYS A 102 -4.81 32.56 -1.36
CA LYS A 102 -6.07 31.86 -1.13
C LYS A 102 -6.84 31.65 -2.42
N ILE A 103 -7.37 30.44 -2.58
CA ILE A 103 -8.24 30.05 -3.70
C ILE A 103 -9.50 29.41 -3.08
N LEU A 104 -10.69 29.83 -3.49
CA LEU A 104 -11.97 29.34 -2.93
C LEU A 104 -12.02 29.44 -1.39
N GLY A 105 -11.40 30.50 -0.82
CA GLY A 105 -11.31 30.69 0.63
C GLY A 105 -10.29 29.83 1.36
N GLY A 106 -9.69 28.85 0.69
CA GLY A 106 -8.64 27.99 1.23
C GLY A 106 -7.22 28.44 0.90
N SER A 107 -6.25 28.12 1.73
CA SER A 107 -4.83 28.37 1.46
C SER A 107 -4.32 27.36 0.43
N LEU A 108 -3.71 27.84 -0.64
CA LEU A 108 -3.09 27.01 -1.68
C LEU A 108 -1.76 26.45 -1.17
N GLY A 109 -1.51 25.17 -1.39
CA GLY A 109 -0.25 24.52 -1.13
C GLY A 109 0.15 23.54 -2.23
N ALA A 110 1.35 23.03 -2.10
CA ALA A 110 1.87 21.95 -2.93
C ALA A 110 2.77 21.03 -2.11
N GLN A 111 2.85 19.78 -2.52
CA GLN A 111 3.66 18.77 -1.84
C GLN A 111 4.44 17.91 -2.82
N THR A 112 5.54 17.33 -2.31
CA THR A 112 6.27 16.24 -2.97
C THR A 112 6.68 15.25 -1.90
N ILE A 113 6.51 13.96 -2.17
CA ILE A 113 6.86 12.85 -1.28
C ILE A 113 7.87 11.97 -2.01
N VAL A 114 9.03 11.75 -1.38
CA VAL A 114 10.11 10.91 -1.92
C VAL A 114 10.33 9.75 -0.97
N PRO A 115 9.85 8.54 -1.29
CA PRO A 115 10.03 7.38 -0.44
C PRO A 115 11.31 6.62 -0.79
N TRP A 116 12.01 6.13 0.22
CA TRP A 116 12.98 5.05 0.11
C TRP A 116 12.39 3.79 0.76
N VAL A 117 12.44 2.66 0.08
CA VAL A 117 11.77 1.43 0.53
C VAL A 117 12.73 0.26 0.47
N ARG A 118 12.74 -0.54 1.53
CA ARG A 118 13.40 -1.86 1.58
C ARG A 118 12.35 -2.90 1.90
N THR A 119 12.24 -3.92 1.03
CA THR A 119 11.31 -5.04 1.19
C THR A 119 12.08 -6.34 1.24
N ARG A 120 11.68 -7.23 2.14
CA ARG A 120 12.12 -8.61 2.23
C ARG A 120 10.90 -9.52 2.23
N LEU A 121 10.88 -10.44 1.27
CA LEU A 121 9.84 -11.43 1.10
C LEU A 121 10.43 -12.83 1.25
N LYS A 122 9.72 -13.71 1.97
CA LYS A 122 9.93 -15.15 2.01
C LYS A 122 8.60 -15.86 1.83
N LEU A 123 8.58 -16.80 0.89
CA LEU A 123 7.42 -17.62 0.55
C LEU A 123 7.84 -19.08 0.51
N ASP A 124 6.99 -19.96 1.00
CA ASP A 124 7.06 -21.38 0.72
C ASP A 124 6.11 -21.74 -0.43
N ALA A 125 6.58 -22.52 -1.39
CA ALA A 125 5.78 -22.98 -2.51
C ALA A 125 6.02 -24.47 -2.79
N LEU A 126 4.98 -25.18 -3.25
CA LEU A 126 5.11 -26.54 -3.76
C LEU A 126 5.70 -26.51 -5.17
N ALA A 127 6.87 -27.10 -5.32
CA ALA A 127 7.57 -27.28 -6.58
C ALA A 127 7.61 -28.78 -6.99
N PRO A 128 7.87 -29.12 -8.26
CA PRO A 128 8.21 -30.50 -8.63
C PRO A 128 9.45 -30.97 -7.85
N GLY A 129 9.25 -31.89 -6.89
CA GLY A 129 10.31 -32.35 -5.98
C GLY A 129 10.05 -32.04 -4.51
N GLY A 130 9.00 -31.29 -4.18
CA GLY A 130 8.57 -30.99 -2.82
C GLY A 130 8.54 -29.49 -2.47
N PRO A 131 8.36 -29.15 -1.20
CA PRO A 131 8.37 -27.77 -0.73
C PRO A 131 9.69 -27.06 -1.06
N SER A 132 9.62 -25.82 -1.51
CA SER A 132 10.76 -24.96 -1.84
C SER A 132 10.56 -23.58 -1.24
N GLU A 133 11.55 -23.10 -0.48
CA GLU A 133 11.59 -21.71 0.00
C GLU A 133 12.00 -20.79 -1.16
N MET A 134 11.24 -19.71 -1.33
CA MET A 134 11.55 -18.64 -2.26
C MET A 134 11.68 -17.33 -1.50
N GLY A 135 12.71 -16.56 -1.81
CA GLY A 135 12.93 -15.27 -1.16
C GLY A 135 13.47 -14.23 -2.11
N GLU A 136 13.04 -13.00 -1.89
CA GLU A 136 13.60 -11.84 -2.57
C GLU A 136 13.67 -10.66 -1.62
N HIS A 137 14.73 -9.86 -1.75
CA HIS A 137 14.84 -8.58 -1.07
C HIS A 137 15.17 -7.49 -2.09
N ARG A 138 14.55 -6.32 -1.90
CA ARG A 138 14.73 -5.15 -2.75
C ARG A 138 14.88 -3.91 -1.91
N ASN A 139 15.65 -2.95 -2.41
CA ASN A 139 15.71 -1.60 -1.86
C ASN A 139 15.91 -0.61 -3.01
N ALA A 140 15.11 0.44 -3.01
CA ALA A 140 15.18 1.51 -3.99
C ALA A 140 14.46 2.77 -3.48
N ILE A 141 14.66 3.89 -4.17
CA ILE A 141 13.73 5.01 -4.13
C ILE A 141 12.43 4.51 -4.79
N GLY A 142 11.30 4.70 -4.11
CA GLY A 142 9.97 4.34 -4.60
C GLY A 142 9.43 5.31 -5.64
N ASP A 143 8.18 5.12 -5.99
CA ASP A 143 7.47 6.03 -6.90
C ASP A 143 7.23 7.36 -6.19
N ILE A 144 7.58 8.48 -6.85
CA ILE A 144 7.50 9.83 -6.29
C ILE A 144 6.08 10.35 -6.44
N THR A 145 5.50 10.85 -5.34
CA THR A 145 4.19 11.50 -5.34
C THR A 145 4.33 13.00 -5.23
N PHE A 146 3.55 13.76 -5.98
CA PHE A 146 3.49 15.20 -5.91
C PHE A 146 2.09 15.72 -6.24
N GLY A 147 1.77 16.94 -5.82
CA GLY A 147 0.49 17.53 -6.18
C GLY A 147 0.11 18.78 -5.40
N PRO A 148 -0.92 19.51 -5.88
CA PRO A 148 -1.49 20.67 -5.22
C PRO A 148 -2.44 20.28 -4.10
N ASN A 149 -2.59 21.17 -3.12
CA ASN A 149 -3.60 21.05 -2.09
C ASN A 149 -4.21 22.41 -1.72
N LEU A 150 -5.39 22.36 -1.12
CA LEU A 150 -6.10 23.48 -0.53
C LEU A 150 -6.48 23.13 0.90
N SER A 151 -6.41 24.09 1.82
CA SER A 151 -6.82 23.88 3.21
C SER A 151 -7.70 24.99 3.73
N TRP A 152 -8.69 24.62 4.52
CA TRP A 152 -9.70 25.50 5.13
C TRP A 152 -9.72 25.28 6.64
N HIS A 153 -9.88 26.37 7.37
CA HIS A 153 -9.99 26.35 8.82
C HIS A 153 -11.19 27.19 9.23
N SER A 154 -12.10 26.61 10.01
CA SER A 154 -13.24 27.35 10.53
C SER A 154 -12.81 28.47 11.47
N PRO A 155 -13.51 29.63 11.52
CA PRO A 155 -13.13 30.76 12.37
C PRO A 155 -13.07 30.43 13.86
N ASN A 156 -13.87 29.46 14.31
CA ASN A 156 -13.88 29.00 15.70
C ASN A 156 -12.83 27.90 15.99
N GLY A 157 -12.04 27.48 15.00
CA GLY A 157 -11.03 26.44 15.14
C GLY A 157 -11.54 25.02 15.41
N LEU A 158 -12.86 24.78 15.28
CA LEU A 158 -13.46 23.49 15.59
C LEU A 158 -13.48 22.54 14.39
N PHE A 159 -13.38 23.05 13.17
CA PHE A 159 -13.40 22.25 11.95
C PHE A 159 -12.29 22.69 10.99
N HIS A 160 -11.59 21.70 10.46
CA HIS A 160 -10.54 21.88 9.49
C HIS A 160 -10.71 20.88 8.35
N ALA A 161 -10.43 21.31 7.14
CA ALA A 161 -10.48 20.46 5.96
C ALA A 161 -9.32 20.74 5.02
N ALA A 162 -8.93 19.73 4.28
CA ALA A 162 -8.00 19.85 3.17
C ALA A 162 -8.47 19.00 2.00
N SER A 163 -8.14 19.42 0.79
CA SER A 163 -8.37 18.63 -0.43
C SER A 163 -7.20 18.83 -1.38
N GLY A 164 -6.93 17.84 -2.22
CA GLY A 164 -5.82 17.88 -3.14
C GLY A 164 -5.91 16.84 -4.24
N LEU A 165 -4.89 16.81 -5.05
CA LEU A 165 -4.67 15.77 -6.04
C LEU A 165 -3.24 15.24 -5.85
N ASP A 166 -3.12 13.98 -5.45
CA ASP A 166 -1.83 13.30 -5.40
C ASP A 166 -1.59 12.59 -6.74
N ILE A 167 -0.46 12.91 -7.37
CA ILE A 167 -0.03 12.32 -8.64
C ILE A 167 1.24 11.53 -8.35
N THR A 168 1.18 10.21 -8.52
CA THR A 168 2.33 9.33 -8.32
C THR A 168 2.92 8.94 -9.66
N ALA A 169 4.19 9.26 -9.88
CA ALA A 169 4.93 8.95 -11.09
C ALA A 169 5.70 7.62 -10.93
N PRO A 170 5.77 6.76 -11.97
CA PRO A 170 6.50 5.50 -11.95
C PRO A 170 8.03 5.75 -12.07
N THR A 171 8.62 6.29 -11.02
CA THR A 171 10.05 6.66 -10.98
C THR A 171 10.94 5.55 -10.43
N SER A 172 10.37 4.55 -9.77
CA SER A 172 11.09 3.43 -9.19
C SER A 172 11.44 2.36 -10.24
N PRO A 173 12.56 1.64 -10.07
CA PRO A 173 12.89 0.52 -10.96
C PRO A 173 11.79 -0.56 -10.97
N TRP A 174 11.44 -1.03 -12.17
CA TRP A 174 10.50 -2.10 -12.41
C TRP A 174 11.16 -3.28 -13.14
N ASN A 175 10.82 -4.50 -12.75
CA ASN A 175 11.16 -5.70 -13.52
C ASN A 175 10.05 -6.74 -13.35
N LYS A 176 9.39 -7.10 -14.44
CA LYS A 176 8.29 -8.07 -14.50
C LYS A 176 8.64 -9.49 -14.03
N ARG A 177 9.93 -9.82 -13.86
CA ARG A 177 10.40 -11.14 -13.40
C ARG A 177 10.67 -11.19 -11.90
N HIS A 178 10.65 -10.05 -11.21
CA HIS A 178 10.84 -10.03 -9.77
C HIS A 178 9.58 -10.52 -9.05
N LEU A 179 9.77 -11.23 -7.94
CA LEU A 179 8.69 -11.61 -7.02
C LEU A 179 8.09 -10.37 -6.34
N VAL A 180 8.94 -9.39 -6.03
CA VAL A 180 8.52 -8.12 -5.44
C VAL A 180 9.20 -6.94 -6.16
N ASN A 181 8.43 -5.93 -6.49
CA ASN A 181 8.92 -4.65 -7.00
C ASN A 181 8.64 -3.54 -5.98
N ILE A 182 9.51 -2.54 -5.90
CA ILE A 182 9.30 -1.33 -5.11
C ILE A 182 8.34 -0.40 -5.84
N GLY A 183 8.54 -0.19 -7.13
CA GLY A 183 7.64 0.59 -7.99
C GLY A 183 6.56 -0.27 -8.64
N THR A 184 5.57 0.40 -9.20
CA THR A 184 4.38 -0.22 -9.81
C THR A 184 4.36 -0.13 -11.33
N ASN A 185 5.22 0.75 -11.91
CA ASN A 185 5.31 1.03 -13.34
C ASN A 185 3.99 1.57 -13.95
N VAL A 186 3.21 2.27 -13.13
CA VAL A 186 2.01 3.00 -13.55
C VAL A 186 1.97 4.39 -12.96
N TRP A 187 1.32 5.34 -13.65
CA TRP A 187 0.91 6.59 -13.04
C TRP A 187 -0.36 6.37 -12.24
N SER A 188 -0.45 7.02 -11.07
CA SER A 188 -1.68 7.08 -10.29
C SER A 188 -2.11 8.52 -10.08
N PHE A 189 -3.41 8.75 -10.12
CA PHE A 189 -4.05 10.04 -9.87
C PHE A 189 -5.08 9.85 -8.77
N SER A 190 -4.82 10.45 -7.61
CA SER A 190 -5.61 10.25 -6.40
C SER A 190 -6.17 11.59 -5.90
N PRO A 191 -7.42 11.97 -6.25
CA PRO A 191 -8.11 13.04 -5.53
C PRO A 191 -8.20 12.68 -4.04
N VAL A 192 -7.79 13.63 -3.18
CA VAL A 192 -7.67 13.49 -1.74
C VAL A 192 -8.62 14.46 -1.05
N PHE A 193 -9.25 14.00 0.02
CA PHE A 193 -9.98 14.82 0.98
C PHE A 193 -9.60 14.44 2.40
N ALA A 194 -9.39 15.44 3.26
CA ALA A 194 -9.13 15.23 4.68
C ALA A 194 -9.93 16.22 5.53
N ALA A 195 -10.36 15.78 6.71
CA ALA A 195 -11.07 16.63 7.66
C ALA A 195 -10.68 16.27 9.10
N THR A 196 -10.71 17.27 9.98
CA THR A 196 -10.60 17.10 11.42
C THR A 196 -11.65 17.96 12.11
N ALA A 197 -12.39 17.37 13.05
CA ALA A 197 -13.37 18.05 13.88
C ALA A 197 -13.04 17.90 15.36
N PHE A 198 -13.07 19.01 16.10
CA PHE A 198 -13.02 19.05 17.56
C PHE A 198 -14.44 19.11 18.11
N LEU A 199 -14.73 18.32 19.14
CA LEU A 199 -16.05 18.30 19.74
C LEU A 199 -16.29 19.56 20.59
N PRO A 200 -17.34 20.37 20.33
CA PRO A 200 -17.56 21.61 21.07
C PRO A 200 -17.73 21.45 22.58
N TRP A 201 -18.33 20.34 23.01
CA TRP A 201 -18.56 20.00 24.41
C TRP A 201 -17.40 19.25 25.07
N HIS A 202 -16.42 18.81 24.29
CA HIS A 202 -15.20 18.16 24.71
C HIS A 202 -14.03 18.61 23.82
N PRO A 203 -13.53 19.84 23.99
CA PRO A 203 -12.52 20.43 23.08
C PRO A 203 -11.17 19.67 23.05
N ASN A 204 -10.92 18.83 24.05
CA ASN A 204 -9.76 17.94 24.03
C ASN A 204 -9.94 16.72 23.12
N LEU A 205 -11.19 16.39 22.72
CA LEU A 205 -11.48 15.25 21.87
C LEU A 205 -11.65 15.72 20.43
N SER A 206 -10.95 15.08 19.50
CA SER A 206 -11.04 15.31 18.07
C SER A 206 -11.12 14.00 17.30
N ALA A 207 -11.70 14.07 16.11
CA ALA A 207 -11.72 12.98 15.15
C ALA A 207 -11.26 13.49 13.79
N GLY A 208 -10.46 12.70 13.10
CA GLY A 208 -9.92 13.00 11.78
C GLY A 208 -10.11 11.87 10.80
N ILE A 209 -10.19 12.22 9.53
CA ILE A 209 -10.23 11.30 8.40
C ILE A 209 -9.46 11.90 7.22
N LYS A 210 -8.67 11.09 6.52
CA LYS A 210 -8.15 11.36 5.17
C LYS A 210 -8.65 10.25 4.26
N MET A 211 -9.20 10.59 3.13
CA MET A 211 -9.66 9.61 2.13
C MET A 211 -9.15 9.99 0.75
N ASP A 212 -8.94 8.98 -0.06
CA ASP A 212 -8.55 9.11 -1.46
C ASP A 212 -9.18 8.02 -2.33
N TYR A 213 -9.21 8.29 -3.63
CA TYR A 213 -9.66 7.34 -4.63
C TYR A 213 -8.68 7.35 -5.80
N SER A 214 -7.98 6.24 -6.03
CA SER A 214 -6.88 6.15 -6.98
C SER A 214 -7.33 5.60 -8.33
N PHE A 215 -6.95 6.31 -9.39
CA PHE A 215 -7.07 5.92 -10.79
C PHE A 215 -5.68 5.60 -11.33
N ASN A 216 -5.49 4.39 -11.83
CA ASN A 216 -4.20 3.90 -12.28
C ASN A 216 -4.14 3.82 -13.81
N THR A 217 -2.99 4.17 -14.40
CA THR A 217 -2.71 3.91 -15.81
C THR A 217 -2.29 2.46 -16.01
N ARG A 218 -1.99 2.10 -17.25
CA ARG A 218 -1.60 0.75 -17.63
C ARG A 218 -0.09 0.54 -17.48
N ASN A 219 0.30 -0.64 -16.98
CA ASN A 219 1.67 -1.15 -17.05
C ASN A 219 1.82 -2.00 -18.32
N ASP A 220 2.62 -1.54 -19.28
CA ASP A 220 2.83 -2.22 -20.57
C ASP A 220 3.93 -3.29 -20.53
N ASP A 221 4.64 -3.44 -19.40
CA ASP A 221 5.69 -4.44 -19.22
C ASP A 221 5.31 -5.45 -18.14
N PHE A 222 4.39 -6.35 -18.47
CA PHE A 222 3.84 -7.33 -17.53
C PHE A 222 3.94 -8.76 -18.08
N ILE A 223 4.06 -9.74 -17.17
CA ILE A 223 4.00 -11.19 -17.48
C ILE A 223 2.92 -11.82 -16.62
N ILE A 224 2.04 -12.61 -17.25
CA ILE A 224 0.99 -13.34 -16.54
C ILE A 224 1.62 -14.43 -15.69
N SER A 225 1.42 -14.36 -14.39
CA SER A 225 1.80 -15.39 -13.43
C SER A 225 0.81 -16.57 -13.44
N PRO A 226 1.19 -17.74 -12.90
CA PRO A 226 0.25 -18.86 -12.76
C PRO A 226 -1.02 -18.50 -11.98
N SER A 227 -0.90 -17.70 -10.92
CA SER A 227 -2.04 -17.27 -10.11
C SER A 227 -2.99 -16.36 -10.88
N ILE A 228 -2.47 -15.43 -11.68
CA ILE A 228 -3.29 -14.57 -12.55
C ILE A 228 -3.93 -15.40 -13.67
N ALA A 229 -3.19 -16.31 -14.29
CA ALA A 229 -3.73 -17.22 -15.31
C ALA A 229 -4.92 -18.04 -14.77
N ALA A 230 -4.79 -18.56 -13.54
CA ALA A 230 -5.87 -19.27 -12.86
C ALA A 230 -7.09 -18.37 -12.62
N LYS A 231 -6.90 -17.12 -12.19
CA LYS A 231 -7.96 -16.13 -11.95
C LYS A 231 -8.63 -15.65 -13.24
N ILE A 232 -7.91 -15.62 -14.36
CA ILE A 232 -8.49 -15.41 -15.71
C ILE A 232 -9.28 -16.65 -16.16
N GLY A 233 -8.91 -17.84 -15.67
CA GLY A 233 -9.51 -19.13 -16.04
C GLY A 233 -8.81 -19.83 -17.21
N ASN A 234 -7.57 -19.46 -17.52
CA ASN A 234 -6.80 -20.06 -18.61
C ASN A 234 -5.31 -20.20 -18.27
N MET A 235 -4.91 -21.38 -17.82
CA MET A 235 -3.54 -21.67 -17.40
C MET A 235 -2.50 -21.60 -18.54
N SER A 236 -2.92 -21.70 -19.82
CA SER A 236 -2.01 -21.60 -20.98
C SER A 236 -1.45 -20.18 -21.15
N LEU A 237 -2.02 -19.19 -20.50
CA LEU A 237 -1.55 -17.80 -20.51
C LEU A 237 -0.31 -17.59 -19.60
N THR A 238 0.04 -18.56 -18.78
CA THR A 238 1.21 -18.45 -17.88
C THR A 238 2.47 -18.13 -18.66
N GLY A 239 3.18 -17.07 -18.27
CA GLY A 239 4.40 -16.61 -18.93
C GLY A 239 4.19 -15.72 -20.15
N LEU A 240 2.94 -15.49 -20.56
CA LEU A 240 2.64 -14.59 -21.66
C LEU A 240 2.96 -13.14 -21.28
N LYS A 241 3.70 -12.46 -22.16
CA LYS A 241 3.95 -11.01 -22.03
C LYS A 241 2.73 -10.26 -22.50
N THR A 242 2.23 -9.36 -21.65
CA THR A 242 1.03 -8.56 -21.90
C THR A 242 1.12 -7.23 -21.16
N HIS A 243 0.02 -6.52 -21.01
CA HIS A 243 -0.11 -5.37 -20.13
C HIS A 243 -1.00 -5.72 -18.92
N LEU A 244 -0.85 -4.93 -17.84
CA LEU A 244 -1.73 -4.92 -16.68
C LEU A 244 -2.35 -3.53 -16.54
N SER A 245 -3.66 -3.47 -16.47
CA SER A 245 -4.42 -2.29 -16.05
C SER A 245 -4.94 -2.54 -14.64
N PRO A 246 -4.28 -1.99 -13.61
CA PRO A 246 -4.71 -2.18 -12.23
C PRO A 246 -6.10 -1.59 -12.00
N GLY A 247 -6.84 -2.21 -11.10
CA GLY A 247 -8.13 -1.72 -10.66
C GLY A 247 -8.03 -0.38 -9.94
N GLN A 248 -9.18 0.27 -9.77
CA GLN A 248 -9.31 1.48 -8.97
C GLN A 248 -9.38 1.13 -7.50
N GLU A 249 -8.95 2.06 -6.64
CA GLU A 249 -8.76 1.82 -5.21
C GLU A 249 -9.37 2.94 -4.40
N PHE A 250 -10.02 2.57 -3.31
CA PHE A 250 -10.50 3.47 -2.28
C PHE A 250 -9.76 3.23 -0.99
N HIS A 251 -9.27 4.29 -0.38
CA HIS A 251 -8.54 4.25 0.88
C HIS A 251 -9.03 5.35 1.81
N PHE A 252 -9.01 5.10 3.12
CA PHE A 252 -9.05 6.15 4.12
C PHE A 252 -8.26 5.78 5.37
N ASP A 253 -7.57 6.79 5.92
CA ASP A 253 -7.00 6.80 7.26
C ASP A 253 -7.97 7.51 8.21
N TYR A 254 -8.07 7.07 9.46
CA TYR A 254 -8.93 7.66 10.46
C TYR A 254 -8.28 7.67 11.83
N GLY A 255 -8.71 8.61 12.67
CA GLY A 255 -8.28 8.68 14.06
C GLY A 255 -9.30 9.34 14.96
N ILE A 256 -9.33 8.89 16.22
CA ILE A 256 -10.00 9.56 17.33
C ILE A 256 -8.94 9.79 18.39
N GLU A 257 -8.76 11.03 18.81
CA GLU A 257 -7.64 11.44 19.63
C GLU A 257 -8.06 12.35 20.77
N TYR A 258 -7.37 12.24 21.91
CA TYR A 258 -7.62 13.02 23.10
C TYR A 258 -6.37 13.80 23.50
N ALA A 259 -6.48 15.11 23.67
CA ALA A 259 -5.42 15.98 24.16
C ALA A 259 -5.29 15.84 25.69
N LEU A 260 -4.10 15.38 26.13
CA LEU A 260 -3.78 15.25 27.56
C LEU A 260 -3.34 16.59 28.19
N THR A 261 -2.95 17.55 27.33
CA THR A 261 -2.48 18.87 27.76
C THR A 261 -3.39 19.96 27.23
N GLN A 262 -3.40 21.09 27.91
CA GLN A 262 -4.17 22.26 27.48
C GLN A 262 -3.61 22.85 26.18
N THR A 263 -4.48 23.40 25.36
CA THR A 263 -4.10 24.16 24.16
C THR A 263 -3.19 25.33 24.53
N GLY A 264 -2.09 25.50 23.80
CA GLY A 264 -1.09 26.55 24.06
C GLY A 264 0.00 26.17 25.07
N ALA A 265 -0.04 24.97 25.66
CA ALA A 265 1.08 24.48 26.46
C ALA A 265 2.35 24.36 25.61
N THR A 266 3.52 24.60 26.24
CA THR A 266 4.83 24.48 25.57
C THR A 266 5.08 23.08 25.02
N HIS A 267 4.60 22.06 25.74
CA HIS A 267 4.55 20.68 25.32
C HIS A 267 3.10 20.25 25.23
N GLN A 268 2.71 19.74 24.09
CA GLN A 268 1.36 19.18 23.90
C GLN A 268 1.47 17.68 23.66
N PHE A 269 0.59 16.92 24.32
CA PHE A 269 0.50 15.48 24.18
C PHE A 269 -0.92 15.08 23.80
N ARG A 270 -1.02 14.18 22.86
CA ARG A 270 -2.28 13.52 22.46
C ARG A 270 -2.07 12.01 22.45
N VAL A 271 -3.13 11.29 22.75
CA VAL A 271 -3.22 9.84 22.61
C VAL A 271 -4.48 9.52 21.83
N GLY A 272 -4.50 8.38 21.15
CA GLY A 272 -5.68 8.04 20.37
C GLY A 272 -5.69 6.62 19.84
N ALA A 273 -6.80 6.31 19.17
CA ALA A 273 -6.99 5.13 18.35
C ALA A 273 -7.00 5.53 16.87
N PHE A 274 -6.21 4.84 16.09
CA PHE A 274 -5.97 5.14 14.68
C PHE A 274 -6.13 3.89 13.85
N GLY A 275 -6.35 4.06 12.57
CA GLY A 275 -6.39 2.94 11.65
C GLY A 275 -6.61 3.39 10.22
N TYR A 276 -6.82 2.39 9.38
CA TYR A 276 -7.08 2.59 7.96
C TYR A 276 -8.04 1.54 7.42
N PHE A 277 -8.63 1.89 6.31
CA PHE A 277 -9.38 0.98 5.46
C PHE A 277 -8.91 1.13 4.02
N TYR A 278 -8.74 0.02 3.33
CA TYR A 278 -8.44 -0.04 1.92
C TYR A 278 -9.34 -1.05 1.23
N GLN A 279 -9.81 -0.71 0.05
CA GLN A 279 -10.60 -1.57 -0.81
C GLN A 279 -10.28 -1.29 -2.28
N GLN A 280 -9.79 -2.29 -3.00
CA GLN A 280 -9.83 -2.26 -4.44
C GLN A 280 -11.27 -2.38 -4.92
N THR A 281 -11.73 -1.43 -5.74
CA THR A 281 -13.14 -1.30 -6.12
C THR A 281 -13.47 -1.90 -7.48
N THR A 282 -12.48 -2.07 -8.34
CA THR A 282 -12.62 -2.71 -9.65
C THR A 282 -11.54 -3.75 -9.88
N ASP A 283 -11.85 -4.80 -10.67
CA ASP A 283 -10.86 -5.84 -10.97
C ASP A 283 -9.70 -5.32 -11.80
N ASP A 284 -8.54 -5.91 -11.60
CA ASP A 284 -7.41 -5.81 -12.51
C ASP A 284 -7.76 -6.42 -13.88
N LYS A 285 -7.18 -5.87 -14.95
CA LYS A 285 -7.36 -6.36 -16.30
C LYS A 285 -6.01 -6.55 -16.98
N THR A 286 -5.86 -7.66 -17.69
CA THR A 286 -4.75 -7.87 -18.61
C THR A 286 -5.25 -7.76 -20.05
N GLY A 287 -4.35 -7.79 -21.04
CA GLY A 287 -4.75 -7.92 -22.46
C GLY A 287 -5.57 -9.17 -22.75
N GLU A 288 -5.44 -10.19 -21.89
CA GLU A 288 -6.07 -11.51 -22.07
C GLU A 288 -7.38 -11.68 -21.28
N GLY A 289 -7.71 -10.71 -20.42
CA GLY A 289 -8.96 -10.75 -19.67
C GLY A 289 -8.89 -10.14 -18.27
N ARG A 290 -10.04 -10.23 -17.60
CA ARG A 290 -10.24 -9.74 -16.24
C ARG A 290 -9.67 -10.73 -15.22
N VAL A 291 -8.93 -10.23 -14.23
CA VAL A 291 -8.44 -11.01 -13.10
C VAL A 291 -9.53 -11.05 -12.03
N LYS A 292 -10.29 -12.15 -11.99
CA LYS A 292 -11.44 -12.30 -11.10
C LYS A 292 -11.01 -12.69 -9.70
N HIS A 293 -11.84 -12.33 -8.70
CA HIS A 293 -11.62 -12.71 -7.29
C HIS A 293 -10.28 -12.22 -6.73
N ASP A 294 -9.84 -11.02 -7.14
CA ASP A 294 -8.57 -10.42 -6.74
C ASP A 294 -8.71 -9.07 -6.04
N LEU A 295 -9.91 -8.68 -5.67
CA LEU A 295 -10.15 -7.40 -5.01
C LEU A 295 -9.50 -7.38 -3.62
N GLY A 296 -8.44 -6.56 -3.48
CA GLY A 296 -7.74 -6.38 -2.22
C GLY A 296 -8.60 -5.61 -1.22
N ARG A 297 -8.56 -6.03 0.06
CA ARG A 297 -9.21 -5.34 1.17
C ARG A 297 -8.41 -5.50 2.45
N VAL A 298 -8.38 -4.43 3.26
CA VAL A 298 -7.88 -4.49 4.63
C VAL A 298 -8.56 -3.43 5.49
N PHE A 299 -8.77 -3.75 6.76
CA PHE A 299 -9.12 -2.82 7.83
C PHE A 299 -8.09 -2.97 8.94
N ALA A 300 -7.68 -1.86 9.55
CA ALA A 300 -6.71 -1.88 10.65
C ALA A 300 -7.07 -0.86 11.72
N VAL A 301 -6.70 -1.17 12.97
CA VAL A 301 -6.87 -0.28 14.12
C VAL A 301 -5.75 -0.50 15.12
N GLY A 302 -5.37 0.55 15.83
CA GLY A 302 -4.40 0.47 16.91
C GLY A 302 -4.18 1.78 17.65
N PRO A 303 -3.32 1.80 18.67
CA PRO A 303 -3.03 2.97 19.47
C PRO A 303 -1.98 3.86 18.84
N GLY A 304 -1.99 5.13 19.25
CA GLY A 304 -0.94 6.08 18.89
C GLY A 304 -0.78 7.20 19.91
N VAL A 305 0.35 7.87 19.81
CA VAL A 305 0.75 9.02 20.64
C VAL A 305 1.28 10.12 19.75
N TRP A 306 1.05 11.35 20.15
CA TRP A 306 1.50 12.56 19.48
C TRP A 306 2.05 13.53 20.50
N TRP A 307 3.17 14.16 20.15
CA TRP A 307 3.86 15.13 20.97
C TRP A 307 4.35 16.30 20.12
N THR A 308 4.23 17.53 20.64
CA THR A 308 4.82 18.72 20.02
C THR A 308 5.61 19.54 21.02
N TYR A 309 6.68 20.11 20.51
CA TYR A 309 7.51 21.07 21.23
C TYR A 309 8.09 22.09 20.25
N LYS A 310 7.73 23.37 20.45
CA LYS A 310 8.14 24.46 19.55
C LYS A 310 7.75 24.15 18.08
N LYS A 311 8.77 23.98 17.22
CA LYS A 311 8.61 23.70 15.78
C LYS A 311 8.64 22.21 15.43
N TRP A 312 8.70 21.33 16.43
CA TRP A 312 8.78 19.90 16.25
C TRP A 312 7.48 19.21 16.63
N VAL A 313 7.07 18.28 15.79
CA VAL A 313 6.01 17.32 16.09
C VAL A 313 6.58 15.91 15.92
N VAL A 314 6.28 15.03 16.85
CA VAL A 314 6.59 13.61 16.77
C VAL A 314 5.32 12.83 17.02
N GLU A 315 4.99 11.91 16.13
CA GLU A 315 3.87 10.98 16.27
C GLU A 315 4.36 9.55 16.09
N ALA A 316 3.80 8.63 16.89
CA ALA A 316 4.04 7.21 16.76
C ALA A 316 2.72 6.46 16.89
N HIS A 317 2.47 5.52 16.00
CA HIS A 317 1.28 4.67 16.08
C HIS A 317 1.54 3.30 15.48
N THR A 318 0.76 2.33 15.92
CA THR A 318 0.79 0.95 15.41
C THR A 318 -0.63 0.50 15.14
N ALA A 319 -0.88 -0.09 13.97
CA ALA A 319 -2.16 -0.61 13.56
C ALA A 319 -2.08 -2.12 13.28
N PHE A 320 -3.07 -2.86 13.77
CA PHE A 320 -3.23 -4.31 13.60
C PHE A 320 -4.27 -4.58 12.53
N GLU A 321 -3.88 -5.30 11.49
CA GLU A 321 -4.74 -5.58 10.34
C GLU A 321 -5.74 -6.70 10.63
N THR A 322 -6.97 -6.52 10.15
CA THR A 322 -8.07 -7.48 10.20
C THR A 322 -8.95 -7.36 8.95
N ALA A 323 -9.92 -8.26 8.79
CA ALA A 323 -10.84 -8.31 7.65
C ALA A 323 -10.14 -8.29 6.28
N VAL A 324 -8.93 -8.86 6.23
CA VAL A 324 -8.06 -8.85 5.05
C VAL A 324 -8.53 -9.84 4.01
N ARG A 325 -8.51 -9.42 2.73
CA ARG A 325 -8.74 -10.26 1.54
C ARG A 325 -7.70 -9.95 0.47
N ASN A 326 -7.23 -10.99 -0.22
CA ASN A 326 -6.26 -10.92 -1.31
C ASN A 326 -5.01 -10.07 -1.00
N ARG A 327 -4.56 -10.06 0.28
CA ARG A 327 -3.43 -9.26 0.74
C ARG A 327 -2.69 -9.97 1.88
N PRO A 328 -1.43 -9.62 2.14
CA PRO A 328 -0.80 -9.92 3.42
C PRO A 328 -1.61 -9.33 4.58
N GLN A 329 -1.59 -10.00 5.73
CA GLN A 329 -2.16 -9.52 6.98
C GLN A 329 -1.07 -9.38 8.01
N GLY A 330 -0.90 -8.18 8.55
CA GLY A 330 0.22 -7.90 9.43
C GLY A 330 -0.01 -6.79 10.44
N ILE A 331 1.10 -6.20 10.84
CA ILE A 331 1.18 -5.06 11.75
C ILE A 331 1.92 -3.93 11.04
N ASN A 332 1.34 -2.74 11.09
CA ASN A 332 1.88 -1.54 10.47
C ASN A 332 2.22 -0.50 11.54
N THR A 333 3.46 -0.06 11.60
CA THR A 333 3.96 0.88 12.62
C THR A 333 4.59 2.08 11.95
N TYR A 334 4.24 3.28 12.42
CA TYR A 334 4.82 4.55 11.97
C TYR A 334 5.48 5.31 13.12
N LEU A 335 6.59 5.93 12.81
CA LEU A 335 7.15 7.06 13.55
C LEU A 335 7.26 8.23 12.57
N THR A 336 6.57 9.32 12.88
CA THR A 336 6.52 10.51 12.02
C THR A 336 7.13 11.69 12.74
N ILE A 337 7.98 12.45 12.05
CA ILE A 337 8.64 13.64 12.57
C ILE A 337 8.33 14.81 11.63
N ILE A 338 7.81 15.91 12.17
CA ILE A 338 7.50 17.12 11.39
C ILE A 338 8.35 18.29 11.94
N HIS A 339 8.92 19.05 11.02
CA HIS A 339 9.61 20.30 11.34
C HIS A 339 9.06 21.46 10.52
N ALA A 340 8.81 22.60 11.19
CA ALA A 340 8.42 23.87 10.59
C ALA A 340 9.63 24.79 10.46
N PHE A 341 9.84 25.40 9.31
CA PHE A 341 10.94 26.35 9.04
C PHE A 341 10.53 27.82 9.21
#